data_2828a6157685a863cd185fce0f1ea889
#
_entry.id   2828a6157685a863cd185fce0f1ea889
#
_cell.length_a   1.000
_cell.length_b   1.000
_cell.length_c   1.000
_cell.angle_alpha   90.00
_cell.angle_beta   90.00
_cell.angle_gamma   90.00
#
_symmetry.space_group_name_H-M   'P 1'
#
loop_
_entity.id
_entity.type
_entity.pdbx_description
1 polymer ?
#
loop_
_entity_poly.entity_id
_entity_poly.type
_entity_poly.pdbx_seq_one_letter_code
_entity_poly.pdbx_strand_id
1 'polypeptide(L)'
;MKTEYQRPPVKVALMGLGRAMFSDHYPVYRSHPALFDVVAACDIIKERRDIVAEDYPNCRMFRQFSDMLEERDIDMVDISTCTLDHVKHAVMSLKKGFWTLLETPMALTLDEAQLLRGQAMKSKNRLLMLQRGIFAPDFLLARQAMGDERLGLIHQVRIRREDYIRRDDWQAVKRLGGGAAYYAMTDIIIQALRLLPSPPVQMWSELKRIASLGDAEDYVHINLKTRDAVSADIEFNGGALPGERSPSFEIRGERGVFKVASGASTGVLRVIDPAFKFPRRRSSVRTPEIRDMHEDVPVVDIEYSLSKGTMSGPSAFWKHVYDTVRTASPFPIRLEESIEAVKFSHLMKKTSPFGK
;
A
#
# COMPACT_ATOMS: atom_id res chain seq x y z
N MET A 1 -19.70 23.58 12.26
CA MET A 1 -18.24 23.52 12.21
C MET A 1 -17.80 24.37 11.04
N LYS A 2 -17.24 25.57 11.29
CA LYS A 2 -16.67 26.43 10.22
C LYS A 2 -15.39 25.77 9.69
N THR A 3 -15.30 25.66 8.40
CA THR A 3 -14.24 24.98 7.66
C THR A 3 -12.87 25.56 7.98
N GLU A 4 -12.00 24.73 8.52
CA GLU A 4 -10.59 24.98 8.85
C GLU A 4 -9.68 25.16 7.62
N TYR A 5 -10.25 25.11 6.41
CA TYR A 5 -9.52 25.20 5.15
C TYR A 5 -9.53 26.63 4.62
N GLN A 6 -8.43 27.34 4.84
CA GLN A 6 -8.25 28.74 4.41
C GLN A 6 -7.89 28.90 2.91
N ARG A 7 -7.73 27.79 2.16
CA ARG A 7 -7.30 27.81 0.75
C ARG A 7 -8.36 27.18 -0.15
N PRO A 8 -8.43 27.58 -1.44
CA PRO A 8 -9.42 27.07 -2.37
C PRO A 8 -9.25 25.57 -2.63
N PRO A 9 -10.30 24.86 -3.07
CA PRO A 9 -10.20 23.45 -3.48
C PRO A 9 -9.14 23.23 -4.56
N VAL A 10 -8.48 22.07 -4.53
CA VAL A 10 -7.58 21.63 -5.60
C VAL A 10 -8.42 21.30 -6.84
N LYS A 11 -8.15 21.94 -7.97
CA LYS A 11 -8.80 21.65 -9.25
C LYS A 11 -8.19 20.40 -9.85
N VAL A 12 -8.99 19.34 -9.91
CA VAL A 12 -8.55 18.00 -10.29
C VAL A 12 -9.03 17.64 -11.69
N ALA A 13 -8.13 17.13 -12.51
CA ALA A 13 -8.45 16.47 -13.77
C ALA A 13 -8.29 14.96 -13.60
N LEU A 14 -9.31 14.17 -13.97
CA LEU A 14 -9.32 12.71 -13.83
C LEU A 14 -8.90 12.06 -15.15
N MET A 15 -7.87 11.21 -15.13
CA MET A 15 -7.42 10.44 -16.28
C MET A 15 -7.57 8.94 -16.04
N GLY A 16 -8.47 8.31 -16.83
CA GLY A 16 -8.82 6.90 -16.70
C GLY A 16 -9.95 6.70 -15.68
N LEU A 17 -11.17 6.58 -16.19
CA LEU A 17 -12.39 6.41 -15.40
C LEU A 17 -12.73 4.91 -15.26
N GLY A 18 -11.73 4.13 -14.81
CA GLY A 18 -11.87 2.71 -14.57
C GLY A 18 -12.42 2.36 -13.19
N ARG A 19 -12.40 1.07 -12.87
CA ARG A 19 -12.87 0.55 -11.58
C ARG A 19 -12.20 1.24 -10.39
N ALA A 20 -10.87 1.34 -10.38
CA ALA A 20 -10.15 1.95 -9.27
C ALA A 20 -10.56 3.41 -9.07
N MET A 21 -10.70 4.19 -10.15
CA MET A 21 -11.21 5.55 -10.06
C MET A 21 -12.57 5.60 -9.38
N PHE A 22 -13.53 4.82 -9.84
CA PHE A 22 -14.89 4.86 -9.29
C PHE A 22 -15.04 4.24 -7.90
N SER A 23 -14.21 3.23 -7.54
CA SER A 23 -14.29 2.61 -6.22
C SER A 23 -13.53 3.37 -5.13
N ASP A 24 -12.43 4.04 -5.49
CA ASP A 24 -11.44 4.50 -4.51
C ASP A 24 -11.18 6.00 -4.49
N HIS A 25 -11.21 6.68 -5.67
CA HIS A 25 -10.88 8.10 -5.77
C HIS A 25 -12.15 8.95 -5.84
N TYR A 26 -13.03 8.61 -6.73
CA TYR A 26 -14.26 9.37 -7.04
C TYR A 26 -15.17 9.60 -5.82
N PRO A 27 -15.40 8.61 -4.92
CA PRO A 27 -16.17 8.84 -3.71
C PRO A 27 -15.57 9.91 -2.78
N VAL A 28 -14.25 10.04 -2.78
CA VAL A 28 -13.57 11.07 -1.98
C VAL A 28 -13.80 12.45 -2.57
N TYR A 29 -13.67 12.62 -3.88
CA TYR A 29 -13.94 13.88 -4.55
C TYR A 29 -15.39 14.35 -4.32
N ARG A 30 -16.35 13.42 -4.37
CA ARG A 30 -17.76 13.72 -4.07
C ARG A 30 -18.01 14.10 -2.61
N SER A 31 -17.34 13.46 -1.68
CA SER A 31 -17.56 13.67 -0.24
C SER A 31 -16.79 14.85 0.35
N HIS A 32 -15.76 15.36 -0.37
CA HIS A 32 -14.91 16.45 0.11
C HIS A 32 -14.80 17.62 -0.89
N PRO A 33 -15.91 18.25 -1.30
CA PRO A 33 -15.90 19.35 -2.27
C PRO A 33 -15.15 20.60 -1.75
N ALA A 34 -14.98 20.74 -0.44
CA ALA A 34 -14.16 21.80 0.14
C ALA A 34 -12.65 21.62 -0.09
N LEU A 35 -12.21 20.39 -0.40
CA LEU A 35 -10.81 20.07 -0.67
C LEU A 35 -10.51 19.93 -2.17
N PHE A 36 -11.44 19.38 -2.92
CA PHE A 36 -11.24 19.02 -4.32
C PHE A 36 -12.41 19.44 -5.19
N ASP A 37 -12.10 19.99 -6.37
CA ASP A 37 -13.06 20.39 -7.41
C ASP A 37 -12.68 19.65 -8.70
N VAL A 38 -13.57 18.77 -9.19
CA VAL A 38 -13.35 18.02 -10.43
C VAL A 38 -13.71 18.88 -11.62
N VAL A 39 -12.71 19.37 -12.35
CA VAL A 39 -12.86 20.33 -13.44
C VAL A 39 -12.72 19.74 -14.84
N ALA A 40 -12.08 18.58 -14.96
CA ALA A 40 -11.89 17.86 -16.22
C ALA A 40 -11.85 16.35 -16.00
N ALA A 41 -12.31 15.59 -17.00
CA ALA A 41 -12.24 14.13 -16.97
C ALA A 41 -11.98 13.55 -18.36
N CYS A 42 -11.15 12.53 -18.43
CA CYS A 42 -10.73 11.89 -19.68
C CYS A 42 -10.80 10.37 -19.58
N ASP A 43 -11.54 9.77 -20.51
CA ASP A 43 -11.54 8.32 -20.79
C ASP A 43 -11.89 8.12 -22.26
N ILE A 44 -11.42 7.04 -22.87
CA ILE A 44 -11.80 6.68 -24.24
C ILE A 44 -13.26 6.21 -24.34
N ILE A 45 -13.82 5.68 -23.24
CA ILE A 45 -15.18 5.15 -23.12
C ILE A 45 -16.15 6.27 -22.76
N LYS A 46 -17.12 6.52 -23.65
CA LYS A 46 -18.09 7.62 -23.49
C LYS A 46 -18.96 7.45 -22.23
N GLU A 47 -19.47 6.26 -22.01
CA GLU A 47 -20.37 5.91 -20.90
C GLU A 47 -19.76 6.24 -19.54
N ARG A 48 -18.45 6.06 -19.39
CA ARG A 48 -17.71 6.42 -18.18
C ARG A 48 -17.61 7.93 -17.97
N ARG A 49 -17.44 8.68 -19.08
CA ARG A 49 -17.45 10.15 -19.04
C ARG A 49 -18.82 10.69 -18.70
N ASP A 50 -19.90 10.06 -19.22
CA ASP A 50 -21.27 10.45 -18.94
C ASP A 50 -21.60 10.38 -17.44
N ILE A 51 -21.12 9.33 -16.73
CA ILE A 51 -21.27 9.22 -15.27
C ILE A 51 -20.66 10.43 -14.54
N VAL A 52 -19.47 10.86 -14.96
CA VAL A 52 -18.82 12.02 -14.34
C VAL A 52 -19.55 13.31 -14.68
N ALA A 53 -20.07 13.44 -15.92
CA ALA A 53 -20.81 14.61 -16.36
C ALA A 53 -22.12 14.81 -15.59
N GLU A 54 -22.79 13.73 -15.19
CA GLU A 54 -24.01 13.78 -14.37
C GLU A 54 -23.73 14.35 -12.97
N ASP A 55 -22.64 13.92 -12.33
CA ASP A 55 -22.28 14.36 -10.96
C ASP A 55 -21.59 15.75 -10.96
N TYR A 56 -20.88 16.10 -12.04
CA TYR A 56 -20.13 17.35 -12.18
C TYR A 56 -20.51 18.07 -13.48
N PRO A 57 -21.64 18.78 -13.54
CA PRO A 57 -22.16 19.41 -14.77
C PRO A 57 -21.20 20.43 -15.41
N ASN A 58 -20.32 21.04 -14.62
CA ASN A 58 -19.32 22.00 -15.10
C ASN A 58 -17.99 21.35 -15.49
N CYS A 59 -17.83 20.03 -15.31
CA CYS A 59 -16.63 19.30 -15.65
C CYS A 59 -16.51 19.12 -17.17
N ARG A 60 -15.36 19.41 -17.72
CA ARG A 60 -15.08 19.25 -19.16
C ARG A 60 -14.68 17.81 -19.46
N MET A 61 -15.34 17.20 -20.46
CA MET A 61 -15.15 15.81 -20.84
C MET A 61 -14.23 15.67 -22.05
N PHE A 62 -13.22 14.84 -21.94
CA PHE A 62 -12.22 14.61 -23.00
C PHE A 62 -12.14 13.12 -23.36
N ARG A 63 -11.93 12.85 -24.64
CA ARG A 63 -11.60 11.52 -25.14
C ARG A 63 -10.08 11.31 -25.19
N GLN A 64 -9.35 12.39 -25.52
CA GLN A 64 -7.89 12.37 -25.67
C GLN A 64 -7.23 13.08 -24.49
N PHE A 65 -6.24 12.43 -23.91
CA PHE A 65 -5.50 12.99 -22.76
C PHE A 65 -4.71 14.25 -23.14
N SER A 66 -4.13 14.27 -24.36
CA SER A 66 -3.45 15.45 -24.88
C SER A 66 -4.32 16.71 -24.85
N ASP A 67 -5.59 16.58 -25.22
CA ASP A 67 -6.52 17.71 -25.30
C ASP A 67 -6.88 18.21 -23.90
N MET A 68 -7.09 17.29 -22.94
CA MET A 68 -7.30 17.64 -21.52
C MET A 68 -6.12 18.40 -20.93
N LEU A 69 -4.89 18.06 -21.32
CA LEU A 69 -3.69 18.72 -20.82
C LEU A 69 -3.45 20.13 -21.37
N GLU A 70 -4.23 20.59 -22.36
CA GLU A 70 -4.21 21.99 -22.84
C GLU A 70 -5.06 22.93 -21.95
N GLU A 71 -5.84 22.36 -21.04
CA GLU A 71 -6.63 23.12 -20.08
C GLU A 71 -5.75 23.85 -19.07
N ARG A 72 -6.02 25.13 -18.86
CA ARG A 72 -5.22 25.98 -17.97
C ARG A 72 -5.66 25.95 -16.51
N ASP A 73 -6.89 25.53 -16.27
CA ASP A 73 -7.52 25.58 -14.95
C ASP A 73 -7.48 24.23 -14.24
N ILE A 74 -6.29 23.64 -14.21
CA ILE A 74 -6.00 22.35 -13.54
C ILE A 74 -4.81 22.55 -12.59
N ASP A 75 -4.97 22.13 -11.35
CA ASP A 75 -3.88 22.08 -10.37
C ASP A 75 -3.20 20.71 -10.35
N MET A 76 -4.01 19.64 -10.43
CA MET A 76 -3.57 18.26 -10.30
C MET A 76 -4.27 17.35 -11.31
N VAL A 77 -3.49 16.44 -11.90
CA VAL A 77 -4.01 15.32 -12.70
C VAL A 77 -3.94 14.05 -11.87
N ASP A 78 -5.08 13.39 -11.70
CA ASP A 78 -5.19 12.09 -11.05
C ASP A 78 -5.25 10.99 -12.09
N ILE A 79 -4.26 10.10 -12.13
CA ILE A 79 -4.07 9.08 -13.16
C ILE A 79 -4.36 7.70 -12.59
N SER A 80 -5.44 7.07 -13.10
CA SER A 80 -5.90 5.73 -12.74
C SER A 80 -6.18 4.88 -14.00
N THR A 81 -5.25 4.88 -14.93
CA THR A 81 -5.31 4.09 -16.18
C THR A 81 -4.79 2.66 -15.98
N CYS A 82 -4.68 1.87 -17.05
CA CYS A 82 -3.95 0.61 -17.00
C CYS A 82 -2.46 0.87 -16.75
N THR A 83 -1.79 -0.02 -16.01
CA THR A 83 -0.39 0.16 -15.60
C THR A 83 0.57 0.40 -16.77
N LEU A 84 0.31 -0.21 -17.93
CA LEU A 84 1.09 0.02 -19.16
C LEU A 84 1.14 1.49 -19.59
N ASP A 85 0.13 2.28 -19.24
CA ASP A 85 0.01 3.69 -19.62
C ASP A 85 0.46 4.65 -18.51
N HIS A 86 0.74 4.17 -17.30
CA HIS A 86 1.06 5.01 -16.14
C HIS A 86 2.23 5.96 -16.41
N VAL A 87 3.36 5.42 -16.85
CA VAL A 87 4.59 6.22 -17.08
C VAL A 87 4.36 7.25 -18.19
N LYS A 88 3.75 6.84 -19.29
CA LYS A 88 3.43 7.74 -20.42
C LYS A 88 2.57 8.91 -19.95
N HIS A 89 1.45 8.63 -19.30
CA HIS A 89 0.52 9.65 -18.85
C HIS A 89 1.11 10.56 -17.78
N ALA A 90 1.83 9.99 -16.79
CA ALA A 90 2.49 10.77 -15.75
C ALA A 90 3.57 11.70 -16.33
N VAL A 91 4.37 11.23 -17.28
CA VAL A 91 5.38 12.06 -17.97
C VAL A 91 4.72 13.21 -18.73
N MET A 92 3.59 12.96 -19.43
CA MET A 92 2.85 14.01 -20.14
C MET A 92 2.32 15.07 -19.18
N SER A 93 1.69 14.68 -18.09
CA SER A 93 1.18 15.57 -17.04
C SER A 93 2.30 16.41 -16.40
N LEU A 94 3.39 15.76 -15.97
CA LEU A 94 4.53 16.43 -15.34
C LEU A 94 5.21 17.44 -16.28
N LYS A 95 5.32 17.14 -17.59
CA LYS A 95 5.89 18.08 -18.60
C LYS A 95 5.04 19.35 -18.74
N LYS A 96 3.74 19.27 -18.55
CA LYS A 96 2.83 20.43 -18.52
C LYS A 96 2.90 21.20 -17.19
N GLY A 97 3.59 20.67 -16.19
CA GLY A 97 3.80 21.32 -14.89
C GLY A 97 2.69 21.10 -13.88
N PHE A 98 1.76 20.19 -14.14
CA PHE A 98 0.71 19.83 -13.17
C PHE A 98 1.28 18.99 -12.01
N TRP A 99 0.67 19.10 -10.83
CA TRP A 99 0.77 18.03 -9.85
C TRP A 99 0.19 16.76 -10.44
N THR A 100 0.80 15.64 -10.20
CA THR A 100 0.39 14.35 -10.76
C THR A 100 0.24 13.35 -9.63
N LEU A 101 -0.99 12.92 -9.38
CA LEU A 101 -1.27 11.78 -8.50
C LEU A 101 -1.37 10.53 -9.39
N LEU A 102 -0.56 9.52 -9.09
CA LEU A 102 -0.45 8.32 -9.90
C LEU A 102 -0.80 7.07 -9.10
N GLU A 103 -1.70 6.26 -9.66
CA GLU A 103 -2.01 4.93 -9.14
C GLU A 103 -0.80 3.99 -9.15
N THR A 104 -0.85 3.01 -8.26
CA THR A 104 0.16 1.96 -8.15
C THR A 104 -0.13 0.76 -9.08
N PRO A 105 0.94 0.10 -9.53
CA PRO A 105 2.36 0.42 -9.39
C PRO A 105 2.76 1.61 -10.25
N MET A 106 3.82 2.33 -9.85
CA MET A 106 4.28 3.49 -10.63
C MET A 106 4.77 3.13 -12.05
N ALA A 107 5.26 1.92 -12.23
CA ALA A 107 5.81 1.38 -13.48
C ALA A 107 5.88 -0.14 -13.40
N LEU A 108 6.08 -0.81 -14.54
CA LEU A 108 6.28 -2.27 -14.63
C LEU A 108 7.76 -2.66 -14.59
N THR A 109 8.64 -1.75 -14.98
CA THR A 109 10.09 -1.99 -15.04
C THR A 109 10.85 -0.95 -14.23
N LEU A 110 12.07 -1.31 -13.82
CA LEU A 110 12.93 -0.39 -13.08
C LEU A 110 13.38 0.79 -13.96
N ASP A 111 13.62 0.56 -15.24
CA ASP A 111 14.01 1.62 -16.18
C ASP A 111 12.90 2.66 -16.36
N GLU A 112 11.65 2.22 -16.48
CA GLU A 112 10.47 3.09 -16.49
C GLU A 112 10.34 3.88 -15.19
N ALA A 113 10.55 3.25 -14.03
CA ALA A 113 10.52 3.91 -12.73
C ALA A 113 11.62 4.98 -12.62
N GLN A 114 12.82 4.71 -13.11
CA GLN A 114 13.93 5.68 -13.14
C GLN A 114 13.65 6.84 -14.12
N LEU A 115 13.09 6.56 -15.29
CA LEU A 115 12.66 7.58 -16.24
C LEU A 115 11.64 8.52 -15.60
N LEU A 116 10.63 7.97 -14.93
CA LEU A 116 9.59 8.75 -14.25
C LEU A 116 10.16 9.57 -13.08
N ARG A 117 11.10 9.00 -12.31
CA ARG A 117 11.86 9.73 -11.28
C ARG A 117 12.59 10.93 -11.87
N GLY A 118 13.33 10.72 -12.97
CA GLY A 118 14.04 11.80 -13.66
C GLY A 118 13.10 12.91 -14.15
N GLN A 119 11.91 12.57 -14.63
CA GLN A 119 10.90 13.56 -15.01
C GLN A 119 10.31 14.29 -13.79
N ALA A 120 10.02 13.58 -12.70
CA ALA A 120 9.53 14.18 -11.48
C ALA A 120 10.49 15.22 -10.91
N MET A 121 11.80 14.92 -10.90
CA MET A 121 12.84 15.89 -10.48
C MET A 121 12.84 17.15 -11.35
N LYS A 122 12.72 17.02 -12.69
CA LYS A 122 12.63 18.16 -13.62
C LYS A 122 11.36 19.00 -13.39
N SER A 123 10.30 18.39 -12.87
CA SER A 123 9.00 19.00 -12.61
C SER A 123 8.84 19.41 -11.14
N LYS A 124 9.91 19.77 -10.44
CA LYS A 124 9.92 20.22 -9.03
C LYS A 124 9.29 19.21 -8.07
N ASN A 125 9.48 17.90 -8.33
CA ASN A 125 8.95 16.78 -7.55
C ASN A 125 7.42 16.79 -7.39
N ARG A 126 6.69 17.17 -8.45
CA ARG A 126 5.22 17.22 -8.47
C ARG A 126 4.55 15.86 -8.75
N LEU A 127 5.22 14.76 -8.45
CA LEU A 127 4.67 13.40 -8.54
C LEU A 127 4.30 12.89 -7.16
N LEU A 128 3.05 12.53 -6.96
CA LEU A 128 2.50 11.91 -5.76
C LEU A 128 2.08 10.48 -6.11
N MET A 129 2.45 9.52 -5.27
CA MET A 129 2.05 8.12 -5.47
C MET A 129 0.85 7.77 -4.62
N LEU A 130 -0.14 7.11 -5.20
CA LEU A 130 -1.34 6.68 -4.49
C LEU A 130 -1.05 5.38 -3.71
N GLN A 131 -0.47 5.51 -2.53
CA GLN A 131 -0.10 4.40 -1.64
C GLN A 131 -0.78 4.58 -0.28
N ARG A 132 -2.07 4.24 -0.22
CA ARG A 132 -2.91 4.48 0.95
C ARG A 132 -2.64 3.53 2.11
N GLY A 133 -2.03 2.39 1.84
CA GLY A 133 -1.80 1.34 2.83
C GLY A 133 -1.02 1.80 4.07
N ILE A 134 -0.14 2.80 3.93
CA ILE A 134 0.62 3.34 5.08
C ILE A 134 -0.22 4.20 6.05
N PHE A 135 -1.45 4.53 5.67
CA PHE A 135 -2.41 5.23 6.53
C PHE A 135 -3.48 4.28 7.08
N ALA A 136 -3.47 3.01 6.68
CA ALA A 136 -4.41 2.03 7.20
C ALA A 136 -4.26 1.88 8.72
N PRO A 137 -5.36 1.82 9.49
CA PRO A 137 -5.30 1.80 10.94
C PRO A 137 -4.55 0.57 11.47
N ASP A 138 -4.73 -0.58 10.86
CA ASP A 138 -4.01 -1.82 11.19
C ASP A 138 -2.49 -1.70 10.95
N PHE A 139 -2.06 -1.03 9.87
CA PHE A 139 -0.65 -0.75 9.64
C PHE A 139 -0.07 0.22 10.68
N LEU A 140 -0.81 1.27 11.01
CA LEU A 140 -0.37 2.25 12.02
C LEU A 140 -0.23 1.61 13.40
N LEU A 141 -1.16 0.71 13.77
CA LEU A 141 -1.05 -0.12 14.99
C LEU A 141 0.17 -1.03 14.96
N ALA A 142 0.42 -1.72 13.84
CA ALA A 142 1.59 -2.56 13.67
C ALA A 142 2.88 -1.74 13.82
N ARG A 143 2.94 -0.56 13.20
CA ARG A 143 4.08 0.35 13.31
C ARG A 143 4.29 0.86 14.74
N GLN A 144 3.21 1.18 15.46
CA GLN A 144 3.27 1.55 16.86
C GLN A 144 3.80 0.38 17.72
N ALA A 145 3.33 -0.85 17.46
CA ALA A 145 3.76 -2.05 18.17
C ALA A 145 5.24 -2.40 17.94
N MET A 146 5.82 -2.06 16.78
CA MET A 146 7.26 -2.25 16.53
C MET A 146 8.15 -1.49 17.53
N GLY A 147 7.66 -0.42 18.14
CA GLY A 147 8.37 0.33 19.20
C GLY A 147 7.99 -0.06 20.62
N ASP A 148 7.20 -1.12 20.82
CA ASP A 148 6.72 -1.50 22.13
C ASP A 148 7.70 -2.45 22.84
N GLU A 149 8.37 -1.97 23.89
CA GLU A 149 9.40 -2.71 24.65
C GLU A 149 8.88 -4.01 25.29
N ARG A 150 7.56 -4.12 25.50
CA ARG A 150 6.94 -5.32 26.06
C ARG A 150 7.05 -6.54 25.14
N LEU A 151 7.25 -6.32 23.84
CA LEU A 151 7.53 -7.42 22.89
C LEU A 151 8.92 -8.05 23.09
N GLY A 152 9.87 -7.34 23.68
CA GLY A 152 11.28 -7.73 23.69
C GLY A 152 11.92 -7.60 22.30
N LEU A 153 13.00 -8.33 22.02
CA LEU A 153 13.64 -8.30 20.70
C LEU A 153 12.74 -8.93 19.65
N ILE A 154 12.36 -8.10 18.67
CA ILE A 154 11.51 -8.55 17.56
C ILE A 154 12.35 -9.42 16.61
N HIS A 155 11.83 -10.60 16.27
CA HIS A 155 12.48 -11.54 15.36
C HIS A 155 11.66 -11.85 14.10
N GLN A 156 10.33 -11.60 14.12
CA GLN A 156 9.48 -11.86 12.97
C GLN A 156 8.35 -10.85 12.83
N VAL A 157 8.11 -10.43 11.58
CA VAL A 157 6.92 -9.68 11.14
C VAL A 157 6.17 -10.55 10.14
N ARG A 158 4.86 -10.71 10.31
CA ARG A 158 3.99 -11.38 9.34
C ARG A 158 2.97 -10.39 8.81
N ILE A 159 2.78 -10.41 7.49
CA ILE A 159 1.78 -9.58 6.80
C ILE A 159 0.94 -10.49 5.93
N ARG A 160 -0.38 -10.46 6.14
CA ARG A 160 -1.34 -11.25 5.36
C ARG A 160 -2.39 -10.34 4.76
N ARG A 161 -2.68 -10.55 3.47
CA ARG A 161 -3.81 -9.96 2.76
C ARG A 161 -4.52 -11.09 2.04
N GLU A 162 -5.71 -11.39 2.51
CA GLU A 162 -6.50 -12.55 2.08
C GLU A 162 -7.84 -12.06 1.56
N ASP A 163 -8.18 -12.47 0.35
CA ASP A 163 -9.48 -12.20 -0.26
C ASP A 163 -9.80 -13.29 -1.29
N TYR A 164 -11.05 -13.37 -1.74
CA TYR A 164 -11.45 -14.27 -2.82
C TYR A 164 -11.85 -13.45 -4.04
N ILE A 165 -10.92 -13.30 -4.97
CA ILE A 165 -11.06 -12.42 -6.13
C ILE A 165 -10.89 -13.21 -7.41
N ARG A 166 -12.00 -13.50 -8.13
CA ARG A 166 -11.96 -14.08 -9.47
C ARG A 166 -11.84 -12.97 -10.51
N ARG A 167 -10.60 -12.50 -10.71
CA ARG A 167 -10.34 -11.45 -11.70
C ARG A 167 -10.53 -11.94 -13.12
N ASP A 168 -11.24 -11.12 -13.93
CA ASP A 168 -11.47 -11.29 -15.36
C ASP A 168 -11.03 -10.07 -16.19
N ASP A 169 -10.51 -9.03 -15.53
CA ASP A 169 -10.05 -7.79 -16.14
C ASP A 169 -8.56 -7.86 -16.60
N TRP A 170 -8.05 -6.76 -17.12
CA TRP A 170 -6.66 -6.65 -17.59
C TRP A 170 -5.61 -7.00 -16.49
N GLN A 171 -5.96 -6.83 -15.22
CA GLN A 171 -5.08 -7.19 -14.10
C GLN A 171 -4.91 -8.70 -13.93
N ALA A 172 -5.74 -9.52 -14.60
CA ALA A 172 -5.57 -10.96 -14.68
C ALA A 172 -4.64 -11.40 -15.84
N VAL A 173 -4.15 -10.47 -16.66
CA VAL A 173 -3.44 -10.78 -17.92
C VAL A 173 -2.00 -10.29 -17.85
N LYS A 174 -1.02 -11.21 -17.87
CA LYS A 174 0.44 -10.90 -17.76
C LYS A 174 0.90 -9.87 -18.78
N ARG A 175 0.56 -10.05 -20.07
CA ARG A 175 0.99 -9.17 -21.17
C ARG A 175 0.46 -7.72 -21.04
N LEU A 176 -0.57 -7.51 -20.22
CA LEU A 176 -1.13 -6.20 -19.92
C LEU A 176 -0.61 -5.59 -18.59
N GLY A 177 0.43 -6.19 -18.01
CA GLY A 177 0.98 -5.74 -16.73
C GLY A 177 0.18 -6.18 -15.52
N GLY A 178 -0.63 -7.24 -15.68
CA GLY A 178 -1.40 -7.84 -14.59
C GLY A 178 -0.55 -8.71 -13.66
N GLY A 179 -1.18 -9.13 -12.57
CA GLY A 179 -0.62 -9.99 -11.53
C GLY A 179 -0.50 -9.32 -10.17
N ALA A 180 -0.72 -10.10 -9.13
CA ALA A 180 -0.73 -9.64 -7.74
C ALA A 180 0.62 -9.05 -7.30
N ALA A 181 1.73 -9.48 -7.90
CA ALA A 181 3.04 -8.88 -7.68
C ALA A 181 3.08 -7.37 -8.03
N TYR A 182 2.16 -6.89 -8.88
CA TYR A 182 2.02 -5.49 -9.23
C TYR A 182 0.88 -4.81 -8.49
N TYR A 183 -0.38 -5.30 -8.63
CA TYR A 183 -1.54 -4.58 -8.14
C TYR A 183 -1.74 -4.67 -6.62
N ALA A 184 -1.20 -5.69 -5.96
CA ALA A 184 -1.37 -5.91 -4.52
C ALA A 184 -0.07 -5.69 -3.74
N MET A 185 1.04 -6.27 -4.23
CA MET A 185 2.29 -6.30 -3.47
C MET A 185 2.97 -4.95 -3.33
N THR A 186 2.69 -3.99 -4.20
CA THR A 186 3.32 -2.65 -4.12
C THR A 186 3.10 -1.99 -2.76
N ASP A 187 1.85 -1.91 -2.29
CA ASP A 187 1.53 -1.33 -0.97
C ASP A 187 2.05 -2.18 0.17
N ILE A 188 1.92 -3.51 0.05
CA ILE A 188 2.35 -4.46 1.09
C ILE A 188 3.86 -4.42 1.29
N ILE A 189 4.63 -4.32 0.22
CA ILE A 189 6.10 -4.18 0.28
C ILE A 189 6.50 -2.89 1.00
N ILE A 190 5.86 -1.77 0.70
CA ILE A 190 6.17 -0.50 1.36
C ILE A 190 5.83 -0.57 2.86
N GLN A 191 4.70 -1.19 3.21
CA GLN A 191 4.36 -1.44 4.60
C GLN A 191 5.44 -2.29 5.29
N ALA A 192 5.88 -3.38 4.65
CA ALA A 192 6.94 -4.25 5.17
C ALA A 192 8.26 -3.49 5.36
N LEU A 193 8.71 -2.75 4.35
CA LEU A 193 9.95 -1.97 4.42
C LEU A 193 9.93 -0.90 5.52
N ARG A 194 8.76 -0.35 5.83
CA ARG A 194 8.58 0.62 6.93
C ARG A 194 8.49 -0.01 8.32
N LEU A 195 8.21 -1.31 8.40
CA LEU A 195 8.21 -2.06 9.66
C LEU A 195 9.58 -2.67 9.96
N LEU A 196 10.34 -3.06 8.94
CA LEU A 196 11.63 -3.70 9.13
C LEU A 196 12.69 -2.71 9.67
N PRO A 197 13.54 -3.13 10.63
CA PRO A 197 14.54 -2.25 11.26
C PRO A 197 15.69 -1.87 10.29
N SER A 198 15.93 -2.69 9.28
CA SER A 198 16.93 -2.42 8.22
C SER A 198 16.50 -3.04 6.90
N PRO A 199 17.10 -2.58 5.76
CA PRO A 199 16.77 -3.13 4.45
C PRO A 199 16.99 -4.64 4.36
N PRO A 200 16.12 -5.40 3.67
CA PRO A 200 16.29 -6.83 3.45
C PRO A 200 17.55 -7.12 2.64
N VAL A 201 18.27 -8.18 3.03
CA VAL A 201 19.48 -8.68 2.35
C VAL A 201 19.26 -10.01 1.63
N GLN A 202 18.16 -10.70 1.94
CA GLN A 202 17.76 -11.94 1.29
C GLN A 202 16.26 -11.92 1.02
N MET A 203 15.85 -12.52 -0.10
CA MET A 203 14.46 -12.70 -0.49
C MET A 203 14.26 -14.07 -1.11
N TRP A 204 13.18 -14.74 -0.70
CA TRP A 204 12.59 -15.87 -1.40
C TRP A 204 11.17 -15.51 -1.82
N SER A 205 10.68 -16.03 -2.95
CA SER A 205 9.32 -15.79 -3.41
C SER A 205 8.68 -17.00 -4.10
N GLU A 206 7.38 -17.12 -3.93
CA GLU A 206 6.52 -18.05 -4.65
C GLU A 206 5.31 -17.29 -5.20
N LEU A 207 5.03 -17.51 -6.49
CA LEU A 207 3.87 -16.97 -7.17
C LEU A 207 3.02 -18.11 -7.71
N LYS A 208 1.69 -17.99 -7.61
CA LYS A 208 0.73 -18.97 -8.15
C LYS A 208 -0.49 -18.27 -8.73
N ARG A 209 -1.22 -18.97 -9.58
CA ARG A 209 -2.58 -18.63 -9.98
C ARG A 209 -3.52 -19.62 -9.31
N ILE A 210 -4.49 -19.13 -8.56
CA ILE A 210 -5.45 -19.93 -7.79
C ILE A 210 -6.87 -19.71 -8.31
N ALA A 211 -7.41 -18.49 -8.27
CA ALA A 211 -8.79 -18.16 -8.59
C ALA A 211 -8.95 -17.25 -9.82
N SER A 212 -7.90 -16.53 -10.22
CA SER A 212 -7.91 -15.62 -11.37
C SER A 212 -8.26 -16.34 -12.69
N LEU A 213 -9.08 -15.69 -13.54
CA LEU A 213 -9.51 -16.25 -14.83
C LEU A 213 -8.50 -16.03 -15.95
N GLY A 214 -7.52 -15.15 -15.78
CA GLY A 214 -6.44 -14.91 -16.74
C GLY A 214 -5.22 -15.83 -16.53
N ASP A 215 -4.06 -15.38 -17.04
CA ASP A 215 -2.77 -16.09 -16.92
C ASP A 215 -1.83 -15.50 -15.86
N ALA A 216 -2.20 -14.37 -15.25
CA ALA A 216 -1.42 -13.72 -14.21
C ALA A 216 -1.66 -14.33 -12.82
N GLU A 217 -0.66 -14.19 -11.95
CA GLU A 217 -0.72 -14.65 -10.57
C GLU A 217 -1.71 -13.84 -9.72
N ASP A 218 -2.38 -14.52 -8.79
CA ASP A 218 -3.26 -13.95 -7.76
C ASP A 218 -2.88 -14.42 -6.34
N TYR A 219 -1.78 -15.18 -6.25
CA TYR A 219 -1.13 -15.57 -5.00
C TYR A 219 0.35 -15.18 -5.05
N VAL A 220 0.81 -14.52 -4.02
CA VAL A 220 2.22 -14.15 -3.83
C VAL A 220 2.61 -14.41 -2.39
N HIS A 221 3.66 -15.20 -2.19
CA HIS A 221 4.29 -15.39 -0.88
C HIS A 221 5.76 -15.03 -0.97
N ILE A 222 6.23 -14.19 -0.07
CA ILE A 222 7.64 -13.79 0.02
C ILE A 222 8.16 -13.88 1.44
N ASN A 223 9.42 -14.26 1.55
CA ASN A 223 10.16 -14.20 2.80
C ASN A 223 11.34 -13.24 2.61
N LEU A 224 11.43 -12.26 3.50
CA LEU A 224 12.52 -11.29 3.54
C LEU A 224 13.32 -11.49 4.82
N LYS A 225 14.65 -11.32 4.74
CA LYS A 225 15.53 -11.35 5.92
C LYS A 225 16.40 -10.11 5.94
N THR A 226 16.46 -9.44 7.10
CA THR A 226 17.31 -8.26 7.31
C THR A 226 18.68 -8.68 7.88
N ARG A 227 19.62 -7.71 7.92
CA ARG A 227 20.93 -7.93 8.59
C ARG A 227 20.76 -8.16 10.08
N ASP A 228 19.78 -7.54 10.71
CA ASP A 228 19.47 -7.67 12.14
C ASP A 228 18.74 -8.97 12.48
N ALA A 229 18.74 -9.93 11.55
CA ALA A 229 18.10 -11.25 11.66
C ALA A 229 16.57 -11.22 11.84
N VAL A 230 15.92 -10.07 11.65
CA VAL A 230 14.45 -10.01 11.59
C VAL A 230 13.97 -10.56 10.26
N SER A 231 13.01 -11.47 10.29
CA SER A 231 12.35 -11.99 9.09
C SER A 231 10.98 -11.35 8.88
N ALA A 232 10.64 -11.07 7.62
CA ALA A 232 9.27 -10.74 7.25
C ALA A 232 8.70 -11.86 6.38
N ASP A 233 7.55 -12.39 6.79
CA ASP A 233 6.78 -13.42 6.11
C ASP A 233 5.50 -12.76 5.58
N ILE A 234 5.42 -12.60 4.27
CA ILE A 234 4.44 -11.72 3.61
C ILE A 234 3.66 -12.53 2.58
N GLU A 235 2.34 -12.48 2.66
CA GLU A 235 1.47 -13.19 1.74
C GLU A 235 0.33 -12.29 1.26
N PHE A 236 0.07 -12.35 -0.04
CA PHE A 236 -1.18 -11.96 -0.66
C PHE A 236 -1.83 -13.22 -1.26
N ASN A 237 -3.08 -13.49 -0.87
CA ASN A 237 -3.84 -14.64 -1.34
C ASN A 237 -5.19 -14.20 -1.91
N GLY A 238 -5.28 -14.09 -3.24
CA GLY A 238 -6.51 -13.74 -3.96
C GLY A 238 -7.48 -14.91 -4.13
N GLY A 239 -7.12 -16.11 -3.66
CA GLY A 239 -7.95 -17.32 -3.66
C GLY A 239 -8.31 -17.81 -2.25
N ALA A 240 -8.17 -17.00 -1.22
CA ALA A 240 -8.51 -17.36 0.15
C ALA A 240 -10.03 -17.48 0.34
N LEU A 241 -10.47 -18.57 0.95
CA LEU A 241 -11.91 -18.79 1.17
C LEU A 241 -12.49 -17.73 2.11
N PRO A 242 -13.71 -17.23 1.81
CA PRO A 242 -14.39 -16.27 2.70
C PRO A 242 -14.63 -16.84 4.10
N GLY A 243 -14.47 -15.98 5.13
CA GLY A 243 -14.77 -16.31 6.52
C GLY A 243 -13.58 -16.73 7.36
N GLU A 244 -12.51 -17.23 6.77
CA GLU A 244 -11.27 -17.53 7.49
C GLU A 244 -10.20 -16.51 7.10
N ARG A 245 -9.90 -15.58 8.02
CA ARG A 245 -8.89 -14.55 7.78
C ARG A 245 -7.84 -14.55 8.88
N SER A 246 -6.59 -14.60 8.46
CA SER A 246 -5.44 -14.41 9.35
C SER A 246 -5.37 -12.93 9.82
N PRO A 247 -4.70 -12.65 10.94
CA PRO A 247 -4.33 -11.26 11.26
C PRO A 247 -3.59 -10.61 10.10
N SER A 248 -3.97 -9.36 9.77
CA SER A 248 -3.30 -8.62 8.68
C SER A 248 -1.84 -8.32 9.02
N PHE A 249 -1.57 -8.08 10.30
CA PHE A 249 -0.22 -7.96 10.85
C PHE A 249 -0.09 -8.79 12.13
N GLU A 250 1.04 -9.51 12.22
CA GLU A 250 1.48 -10.17 13.42
C GLU A 250 2.97 -9.85 13.64
N ILE A 251 3.30 -9.29 14.80
CA ILE A 251 4.67 -8.95 15.17
C ILE A 251 5.07 -9.81 16.35
N ARG A 252 6.15 -10.57 16.19
CA ARG A 252 6.65 -11.52 17.21
C ARG A 252 7.99 -11.05 17.77
N GLY A 253 8.01 -10.90 19.06
CA GLY A 253 9.21 -10.67 19.85
C GLY A 253 9.46 -11.80 20.84
N GLU A 254 10.56 -11.71 21.58
CA GLU A 254 10.95 -12.72 22.58
C GLU A 254 9.97 -12.84 23.75
N ARG A 255 9.26 -11.75 24.06
CA ARG A 255 8.39 -11.64 25.23
C ARG A 255 6.92 -11.45 24.92
N GLY A 256 6.56 -11.34 23.64
CA GLY A 256 5.18 -11.12 23.28
C GLY A 256 4.91 -11.17 21.78
N VAL A 257 3.61 -11.11 21.47
CA VAL A 257 3.09 -11.11 20.10
C VAL A 257 2.00 -10.05 19.99
N PHE A 258 2.13 -9.16 19.02
CA PHE A 258 1.06 -8.25 18.63
C PHE A 258 0.31 -8.82 17.42
N LYS A 259 -1.03 -8.70 17.42
CA LYS A 259 -1.90 -9.10 16.30
C LYS A 259 -2.98 -8.06 16.05
N VAL A 260 -3.28 -7.82 14.77
CA VAL A 260 -4.38 -6.96 14.36
C VAL A 260 -5.04 -7.52 13.10
N ALA A 261 -6.38 -7.43 13.02
CA ALA A 261 -7.14 -7.80 11.85
C ALA A 261 -7.08 -6.70 10.77
N SER A 262 -7.38 -7.05 9.50
CA SER A 262 -7.39 -6.11 8.39
C SER A 262 -8.35 -4.94 8.62
N GLY A 263 -7.86 -3.72 8.50
CA GLY A 263 -8.62 -2.49 8.66
C GLY A 263 -9.09 -2.18 10.08
N ALA A 264 -8.75 -3.01 11.08
CA ALA A 264 -9.15 -2.79 12.44
C ALA A 264 -8.41 -1.61 13.09
N SER A 265 -9.10 -0.86 13.94
CA SER A 265 -8.55 0.26 14.74
C SER A 265 -8.07 -0.17 16.13
N THR A 266 -8.25 -1.44 16.48
CA THR A 266 -7.75 -2.07 17.72
C THR A 266 -7.08 -3.41 17.40
N GLY A 267 -6.06 -3.75 18.17
CA GLY A 267 -5.35 -5.02 18.10
C GLY A 267 -5.18 -5.63 19.48
N VAL A 268 -4.52 -6.77 19.55
CA VAL A 268 -4.19 -7.45 20.81
C VAL A 268 -2.69 -7.60 20.93
N LEU A 269 -2.17 -7.13 22.04
CA LEU A 269 -0.79 -7.35 22.48
C LEU A 269 -0.79 -8.41 23.58
N ARG A 270 -0.35 -9.63 23.25
CA ARG A 270 -0.17 -10.71 24.21
C ARG A 270 1.28 -10.73 24.67
N VAL A 271 1.53 -10.58 25.95
CA VAL A 271 2.88 -10.56 26.54
C VAL A 271 3.00 -11.53 27.69
N ILE A 272 4.21 -11.98 27.97
CA ILE A 272 4.54 -12.70 29.20
C ILE A 272 4.24 -11.76 30.37
N ASP A 273 3.56 -12.27 31.40
CA ASP A 273 3.27 -11.47 32.60
C ASP A 273 4.55 -10.81 33.13
N PRO A 274 4.58 -9.46 33.25
CA PRO A 274 5.74 -8.73 33.72
C PRO A 274 6.24 -9.19 35.12
N ALA A 275 5.36 -9.72 35.94
CA ALA A 275 5.72 -10.25 37.27
C ALA A 275 6.41 -11.63 37.20
N PHE A 276 6.29 -12.34 36.06
CA PHE A 276 6.87 -13.66 35.88
C PHE A 276 8.39 -13.58 35.70
N LYS A 277 9.12 -14.34 36.50
CA LYS A 277 10.57 -14.47 36.39
C LYS A 277 10.93 -15.90 35.98
N PHE A 278 11.59 -16.02 34.84
CA PHE A 278 12.08 -17.32 34.39
C PHE A 278 13.02 -17.91 35.43
N PRO A 279 12.86 -19.21 35.76
CA PRO A 279 13.81 -19.91 36.63
C PRO A 279 15.21 -19.86 36.01
N ARG A 280 16.22 -19.58 36.83
CA ARG A 280 17.61 -19.62 36.38
C ARG A 280 18.01 -21.07 36.06
N ARG A 281 18.18 -21.36 34.79
CA ARG A 281 18.65 -22.65 34.28
C ARG A 281 19.97 -22.46 33.55
N ARG A 282 20.84 -23.49 33.65
CA ARG A 282 22.08 -23.56 32.85
C ARG A 282 21.93 -24.67 31.84
N SER A 283 22.30 -24.42 30.57
CA SER A 283 22.40 -25.48 29.57
C SER A 283 23.43 -26.54 30.05
N SER A 284 23.13 -27.82 29.85
CA SER A 284 23.98 -28.91 30.18
C SER A 284 24.16 -29.82 28.99
N VAL A 285 25.38 -30.29 28.74
CA VAL A 285 25.68 -31.32 27.73
C VAL A 285 25.34 -32.75 28.20
N ARG A 286 24.88 -32.91 29.44
CA ARG A 286 24.45 -34.20 29.98
C ARG A 286 23.13 -34.62 29.32
N THR A 287 22.92 -35.94 29.23
CA THR A 287 21.62 -36.50 28.83
C THR A 287 20.51 -35.86 29.67
N PRO A 288 19.49 -35.30 29.09
CA PRO A 288 18.41 -34.67 29.86
C PRO A 288 17.72 -35.72 30.73
N GLU A 289 17.35 -35.32 31.95
CA GLU A 289 16.45 -36.12 32.79
C GLU A 289 15.10 -36.31 32.05
N ILE A 290 14.39 -37.40 32.35
CA ILE A 290 13.04 -37.64 31.81
C ILE A 290 12.10 -36.64 32.50
N ARG A 291 11.94 -35.46 31.90
CA ARG A 291 11.04 -34.42 32.37
C ARG A 291 10.45 -33.66 31.19
N ASP A 292 9.26 -33.10 31.39
CA ASP A 292 8.69 -32.18 30.45
C ASP A 292 9.57 -30.91 30.35
N MET A 293 9.89 -30.51 29.11
CA MET A 293 10.66 -29.30 28.81
C MET A 293 9.78 -28.07 28.63
N HIS A 294 8.45 -28.26 28.61
CA HIS A 294 7.51 -27.12 28.54
C HIS A 294 7.52 -26.41 29.90
N GLU A 295 7.44 -25.09 29.81
CA GLU A 295 7.22 -24.20 30.93
C GLU A 295 5.84 -23.59 30.83
N ASP A 296 5.10 -23.63 31.93
CA ASP A 296 3.84 -22.92 32.05
C ASP A 296 4.13 -21.40 32.23
N VAL A 297 4.16 -20.67 31.13
CA VAL A 297 4.49 -19.24 31.12
C VAL A 297 3.18 -18.43 31.14
N PRO A 298 2.89 -17.71 32.23
CA PRO A 298 1.70 -16.89 32.33
C PRO A 298 1.78 -15.74 31.32
N VAL A 299 0.68 -15.49 30.62
CA VAL A 299 0.54 -14.42 29.60
C VAL A 299 -0.64 -13.51 29.91
N VAL A 300 -0.53 -12.26 29.49
CA VAL A 300 -1.58 -11.24 29.62
C VAL A 300 -1.90 -10.69 28.25
N ASP A 301 -3.20 -10.61 27.94
CA ASP A 301 -3.71 -9.96 26.75
C ASP A 301 -4.06 -8.49 27.07
N ILE A 302 -3.57 -7.58 26.27
CA ILE A 302 -3.75 -6.13 26.41
C ILE A 302 -4.39 -5.63 25.13
N GLU A 303 -5.54 -4.97 25.22
CA GLU A 303 -6.09 -4.24 24.09
C GLU A 303 -5.15 -3.12 23.67
N TYR A 304 -4.89 -3.05 22.36
CA TYR A 304 -3.94 -2.13 21.77
C TYR A 304 -4.64 -1.22 20.76
N SER A 305 -4.61 0.07 21.01
CA SER A 305 -5.28 1.07 20.18
C SER A 305 -4.29 2.15 19.72
N LEU A 306 -4.67 2.85 18.65
CA LEU A 306 -3.86 3.97 18.15
C LEU A 306 -3.75 5.08 19.19
N SER A 307 -2.60 5.72 19.22
CA SER A 307 -2.36 6.91 20.05
C SER A 307 -3.40 7.98 19.73
N LYS A 308 -3.91 8.65 20.76
CA LYS A 308 -4.95 9.68 20.62
C LYS A 308 -4.52 10.78 19.63
N GLY A 309 -5.39 11.11 18.70
CA GLY A 309 -5.14 12.13 17.68
C GLY A 309 -4.44 11.62 16.41
N THR A 310 -4.11 10.33 16.32
CA THR A 310 -3.56 9.74 15.09
C THR A 310 -4.62 9.75 13.99
N MET A 311 -4.33 10.46 12.88
CA MET A 311 -5.16 10.39 11.68
C MET A 311 -4.86 9.10 10.93
N SER A 312 -5.91 8.39 10.50
CA SER A 312 -5.80 7.13 9.79
C SER A 312 -6.82 7.01 8.66
N GLY A 313 -6.65 6.01 7.81
CA GLY A 313 -7.55 5.68 6.73
C GLY A 313 -7.46 6.63 5.52
N PRO A 314 -8.40 6.50 4.57
CA PRO A 314 -8.40 7.29 3.34
C PRO A 314 -8.36 8.80 3.56
N SER A 315 -9.10 9.31 4.53
CA SER A 315 -9.15 10.75 4.81
C SER A 315 -7.77 11.33 5.18
N ALA A 316 -6.93 10.57 5.88
CA ALA A 316 -5.57 10.98 6.20
C ALA A 316 -4.71 11.13 4.93
N PHE A 317 -4.78 10.15 4.03
CA PHE A 317 -4.07 10.21 2.74
C PHE A 317 -4.48 11.43 1.91
N TRP A 318 -5.79 11.62 1.70
CA TRP A 318 -6.30 12.69 0.85
C TRP A 318 -6.07 14.07 1.45
N LYS A 319 -6.06 14.19 2.78
CA LYS A 319 -5.64 15.42 3.44
C LYS A 319 -4.17 15.76 3.12
N HIS A 320 -3.27 14.78 3.14
CA HIS A 320 -1.87 14.99 2.75
C HIS A 320 -1.73 15.38 1.28
N VAL A 321 -2.52 14.80 0.37
CA VAL A 321 -2.55 15.22 -1.04
C VAL A 321 -2.93 16.70 -1.14
N TYR A 322 -4.03 17.11 -0.50
CA TYR A 322 -4.49 18.50 -0.47
C TYR A 322 -3.40 19.44 0.09
N ASP A 323 -2.86 19.13 1.26
CA ASP A 323 -1.86 19.96 1.93
C ASP A 323 -0.61 20.11 1.05
N THR A 324 -0.13 19.03 0.44
CA THR A 324 1.04 19.06 -0.43
C THR A 324 0.80 19.95 -1.66
N VAL A 325 -0.33 19.82 -2.33
CA VAL A 325 -0.65 20.61 -3.51
C VAL A 325 -0.85 22.09 -3.16
N ARG A 326 -1.49 22.41 -2.04
CA ARG A 326 -1.84 23.78 -1.65
C ARG A 326 -0.78 24.50 -0.85
N THR A 327 0.03 23.78 -0.08
CA THR A 327 0.98 24.39 0.87
C THR A 327 2.42 23.98 0.62
N ALA A 328 2.69 23.12 -0.34
CA ALA A 328 3.99 22.47 -0.55
C ALA A 328 4.51 21.73 0.69
N SER A 329 3.60 21.28 1.55
CA SER A 329 3.96 20.40 2.68
C SER A 329 4.59 19.11 2.16
N PRO A 330 5.59 18.55 2.85
CA PRO A 330 6.20 17.29 2.44
C PRO A 330 5.16 16.17 2.33
N PHE A 331 5.16 15.46 1.20
CA PHE A 331 4.29 14.30 1.04
C PHE A 331 4.87 13.10 1.79
N PRO A 332 4.08 12.35 2.56
CA PRO A 332 4.60 11.28 3.44
C PRO A 332 5.16 10.06 2.71
N ILE A 333 4.88 9.92 1.42
CA ILE A 333 5.35 8.83 0.57
C ILE A 333 6.51 9.35 -0.27
N ARG A 334 7.69 8.75 -0.08
CA ARG A 334 8.87 9.10 -0.86
C ARG A 334 8.88 8.31 -2.16
N LEU A 335 9.29 8.95 -3.23
CA LEU A 335 9.33 8.33 -4.56
C LEU A 335 10.28 7.11 -4.60
N GLU A 336 11.34 7.13 -3.80
CA GLU A 336 12.29 6.04 -3.64
C GLU A 336 11.63 4.76 -3.11
N GLU A 337 10.63 4.87 -2.24
CA GLU A 337 9.89 3.71 -1.72
C GLU A 337 9.06 3.05 -2.82
N SER A 338 8.48 3.84 -3.72
CA SER A 338 7.74 3.33 -4.87
C SER A 338 8.67 2.65 -5.88
N ILE A 339 9.88 3.17 -6.08
CA ILE A 339 10.90 2.55 -6.93
C ILE A 339 11.38 1.22 -6.32
N GLU A 340 11.61 1.18 -5.00
CA GLU A 340 11.93 -0.08 -4.32
C GLU A 340 10.79 -1.10 -4.47
N ALA A 341 9.52 -0.70 -4.38
CA ALA A 341 8.40 -1.61 -4.60
C ALA A 341 8.40 -2.19 -6.03
N VAL A 342 8.69 -1.39 -7.07
CA VAL A 342 8.86 -1.88 -8.45
C VAL A 342 10.01 -2.89 -8.54
N LYS A 343 11.13 -2.61 -7.88
CA LYS A 343 12.28 -3.52 -7.83
C LYS A 343 11.91 -4.87 -7.18
N PHE A 344 11.18 -4.85 -6.06
CA PHE A 344 10.68 -6.07 -5.42
C PHE A 344 9.71 -6.84 -6.31
N SER A 345 8.78 -6.17 -7.01
CA SER A 345 7.87 -6.81 -7.97
C SER A 345 8.65 -7.53 -9.09
N HIS A 346 9.69 -6.89 -9.62
CA HIS A 346 10.57 -7.51 -10.60
C HIS A 346 11.33 -8.72 -10.03
N LEU A 347 11.90 -8.60 -8.83
CA LEU A 347 12.64 -9.68 -8.16
C LEU A 347 11.73 -10.88 -7.87
N MET A 348 10.50 -10.66 -7.38
CA MET A 348 9.51 -11.73 -7.15
C MET A 348 9.26 -12.55 -8.41
N LYS A 349 9.05 -11.89 -9.55
CA LYS A 349 8.83 -12.56 -10.84
C LYS A 349 10.08 -13.27 -11.34
N LYS A 350 11.27 -12.73 -11.08
CA LYS A 350 12.54 -13.33 -11.49
C LYS A 350 12.89 -14.58 -10.68
N THR A 351 12.63 -14.59 -9.38
CA THR A 351 13.02 -15.68 -8.46
C THR A 351 12.00 -16.80 -8.39
N SER A 352 10.73 -16.52 -8.67
CA SER A 352 9.70 -17.53 -8.76
C SER A 352 9.78 -18.33 -10.07
N PRO A 353 9.52 -19.66 -10.05
CA PRO A 353 9.39 -20.45 -11.28
C PRO A 353 8.10 -20.17 -12.06
N PHE A 354 7.16 -19.43 -11.51
CA PHE A 354 5.86 -19.15 -12.11
C PHE A 354 5.99 -18.31 -13.38
N GLY A 355 5.63 -18.92 -14.51
CA GLY A 355 5.62 -18.25 -15.81
C GLY A 355 7.00 -18.17 -16.49
N LYS A 356 7.94 -19.01 -16.08
CA LYS A 356 9.16 -19.32 -16.85
C LYS A 356 8.85 -20.27 -17.97
#